data_c44ced8d75276128c59844daf3853225
#
_entry.id   c44ced8d75276128c59844daf3853225
#
_cell.length_a   1.000
_cell.length_b   1.000
_cell.length_c   1.000
_cell.angle_alpha   90.00
_cell.angle_beta   90.00
_cell.angle_gamma   90.00
#
_symmetry.space_group_name_H-M   'P 1'
#
loop_
_entity.id
_entity.type
_entity.pdbx_description
1 polymer ?
#
loop_
_entity_poly.entity_id
_entity_poly.type
_entity_poly.pdbx_seq_one_letter_code
_entity_poly.pdbx_strand_id
1 'polypeptide(L)'
;MDLISQSNSQAAFETLISNTLKSSEHINGVRPPDPAKEKYSQEMFASFGKVRGRDLFFNYIGTGRGQGPYVELVDGSIKLDLINGIGVNVLGHSHPEILKASVCGALSDVVMQGNLQPNFEYGQVLEKLVEIGARQSRLKYAWLTTCGAMAGENALKMARQRTNGARKIIAMENAFAGRSTMMAEITDNPAFREGLPVYSEVLRIPFYNKHDPDSSKKALAQLEKHLAENKDDVCVFCFEPMQGEGGYNVAPREYFIPLFEACQKAGVPIWFDEVQTFCRTGEFFTYQTMDLGKYVDIATVAKSLQGAATLYTEELNPKAGLISGTFAGASAALASSKAVMDILDNEGYMGPNGKIQKIHKEFIEMLNSINESGPCKGLLREADGMGLMIGVIPLDGSKEKMMLLNKK
;
A
#
# COMPACT_ATOMS: atom_id res chain seq x y z
N MET A 1 -9.15 -12.50 27.89
CA MET A 1 -10.38 -13.36 28.01
C MET A 1 -11.31 -12.87 26.94
N ASP A 2 -11.55 -13.66 25.92
CA ASP A 2 -12.35 -13.27 24.77
C ASP A 2 -13.82 -13.15 25.18
N LEU A 3 -14.37 -11.92 25.17
CA LEU A 3 -15.79 -11.67 25.50
C LEU A 3 -16.76 -12.46 24.64
N ILE A 4 -16.32 -12.92 23.46
CA ILE A 4 -17.12 -13.68 22.48
C ILE A 4 -17.10 -15.19 22.79
N SER A 5 -16.15 -15.67 23.57
CA SER A 5 -16.06 -17.10 23.94
C SER A 5 -17.18 -17.57 24.90
N GLN A 6 -17.97 -16.65 25.47
CA GLN A 6 -19.17 -17.00 26.23
C GLN A 6 -20.28 -17.42 25.26
N SER A 7 -20.87 -18.59 25.46
CA SER A 7 -21.79 -19.26 24.52
C SER A 7 -22.92 -18.39 23.95
N ASN A 8 -23.51 -17.53 24.77
CA ASN A 8 -24.59 -16.63 24.33
C ASN A 8 -24.09 -15.46 23.46
N SER A 9 -22.91 -14.93 23.76
CA SER A 9 -22.29 -13.86 22.98
C SER A 9 -21.82 -14.37 21.62
N GLN A 10 -21.30 -15.59 21.56
CA GLN A 10 -20.86 -16.21 20.31
C GLN A 10 -22.01 -16.44 19.33
N ALA A 11 -23.16 -16.95 19.80
CA ALA A 11 -24.32 -17.16 18.94
C ALA A 11 -24.89 -15.86 18.38
N ALA A 12 -24.96 -14.82 19.19
CA ALA A 12 -25.40 -13.49 18.76
C ALA A 12 -24.43 -12.88 17.73
N PHE A 13 -23.13 -13.02 17.95
CA PHE A 13 -22.08 -12.57 17.05
C PHE A 13 -22.13 -13.28 15.69
N GLU A 14 -22.20 -14.62 15.67
CA GLU A 14 -22.33 -15.39 14.42
C GLU A 14 -23.61 -15.02 13.66
N THR A 15 -24.70 -14.78 14.36
CA THR A 15 -25.95 -14.29 13.76
C THR A 15 -25.77 -12.92 13.11
N LEU A 16 -25.11 -11.98 13.79
CA LEU A 16 -24.81 -10.65 13.25
C LEU A 16 -23.97 -10.73 11.97
N ILE A 17 -22.89 -11.49 12.00
CA ILE A 17 -21.99 -11.67 10.85
C ILE A 17 -22.74 -12.32 9.69
N SER A 18 -23.47 -13.39 9.93
CA SER A 18 -24.25 -14.08 8.91
C SER A 18 -25.28 -13.16 8.26
N ASN A 19 -26.03 -12.39 9.05
CA ASN A 19 -27.02 -11.46 8.52
C ASN A 19 -26.36 -10.31 7.73
N THR A 20 -25.20 -9.82 8.16
CA THR A 20 -24.43 -8.82 7.43
C THR A 20 -23.99 -9.33 6.06
N LEU A 21 -23.43 -10.54 5.99
CA LEU A 21 -23.02 -11.17 4.73
C LEU A 21 -24.22 -11.42 3.81
N LYS A 22 -25.32 -11.98 4.35
CA LYS A 22 -26.57 -12.20 3.59
C LYS A 22 -27.13 -10.91 3.00
N SER A 23 -27.03 -9.78 3.72
CA SER A 23 -27.50 -8.49 3.23
C SER A 23 -26.77 -7.99 1.98
N SER A 24 -25.62 -8.56 1.66
CA SER A 24 -24.77 -8.22 0.51
C SER A 24 -24.78 -9.28 -0.60
N GLU A 25 -25.56 -10.38 -0.48
CA GLU A 25 -25.61 -11.47 -1.46
C GLU A 25 -26.10 -11.02 -2.85
N HIS A 26 -26.87 -9.93 -2.92
CA HIS A 26 -27.31 -9.33 -4.16
C HIS A 26 -26.18 -8.63 -4.95
N ILE A 27 -25.00 -8.45 -4.32
CA ILE A 27 -23.82 -7.85 -4.92
C ILE A 27 -22.97 -8.98 -5.54
N ASN A 28 -23.41 -9.50 -6.68
CA ASN A 28 -22.81 -10.68 -7.32
C ASN A 28 -22.48 -10.48 -8.81
N GLY A 29 -22.53 -9.24 -9.29
CA GLY A 29 -22.22 -8.89 -10.67
C GLY A 29 -22.38 -7.40 -10.93
N VAL A 30 -21.89 -6.92 -12.05
CA VAL A 30 -22.00 -5.51 -12.45
C VAL A 30 -23.45 -5.14 -12.75
N ARG A 31 -23.88 -3.98 -12.24
CA ARG A 31 -25.23 -3.42 -12.48
C ARG A 31 -25.12 -1.93 -12.81
N PRO A 32 -25.86 -1.40 -13.82
CA PRO A 32 -25.90 0.03 -14.11
C PRO A 32 -26.57 0.83 -12.97
N PRO A 33 -26.43 2.17 -12.96
CA PRO A 33 -27.18 3.04 -12.07
C PRO A 33 -28.69 2.84 -12.18
N ASP A 34 -29.39 2.98 -11.07
CA ASP A 34 -30.85 2.95 -10.99
C ASP A 34 -31.41 4.36 -11.27
N PRO A 35 -32.18 4.57 -12.36
CA PRO A 35 -32.74 5.89 -12.67
C PRO A 35 -33.57 6.49 -11.53
N ALA A 36 -34.21 5.67 -10.70
CA ALA A 36 -34.99 6.13 -9.56
C ALA A 36 -34.11 6.75 -8.43
N LYS A 37 -32.82 6.44 -8.41
CA LYS A 37 -31.86 6.96 -7.43
C LYS A 37 -31.01 8.13 -7.95
N GLU A 38 -31.18 8.54 -9.20
CA GLU A 38 -30.36 9.59 -9.82
C GLU A 38 -30.43 10.90 -9.03
N LYS A 39 -31.64 11.40 -8.77
CA LYS A 39 -31.82 12.63 -7.98
C LYS A 39 -31.17 12.54 -6.61
N TYR A 40 -31.38 11.45 -5.91
CA TYR A 40 -30.81 11.22 -4.58
C TYR A 40 -29.27 11.23 -4.60
N SER A 41 -28.65 10.55 -5.57
CA SER A 41 -27.19 10.51 -5.70
C SER A 41 -26.60 11.88 -6.02
N GLN A 42 -27.25 12.67 -6.89
CA GLN A 42 -26.83 14.03 -7.22
C GLN A 42 -26.91 14.96 -5.99
N GLU A 43 -27.97 14.87 -5.19
CA GLU A 43 -28.11 15.63 -3.95
C GLU A 43 -26.99 15.26 -2.94
N MET A 44 -26.64 13.99 -2.84
CA MET A 44 -25.51 13.54 -2.00
C MET A 44 -24.18 14.09 -2.52
N PHE A 45 -23.89 14.04 -3.81
CA PHE A 45 -22.65 14.60 -4.38
C PHE A 45 -22.53 16.09 -4.07
N ALA A 46 -23.62 16.86 -4.29
CA ALA A 46 -23.64 18.28 -3.96
C ALA A 46 -23.41 18.54 -2.47
N SER A 47 -24.02 17.74 -1.59
CA SER A 47 -23.82 17.83 -0.15
C SER A 47 -22.37 17.59 0.25
N PHE A 48 -21.73 16.55 -0.32
CA PHE A 48 -20.31 16.28 -0.09
C PHE A 48 -19.42 17.43 -0.59
N GLY A 49 -19.70 17.95 -1.80
CA GLY A 49 -18.98 19.09 -2.36
C GLY A 49 -19.04 20.31 -1.43
N LYS A 50 -20.24 20.62 -0.92
CA LYS A 50 -20.48 21.73 0.00
C LYS A 50 -19.65 21.60 1.30
N VAL A 51 -19.64 20.44 1.94
CA VAL A 51 -18.92 20.27 3.24
C VAL A 51 -17.42 20.07 3.06
N ARG A 52 -16.96 19.59 1.91
CA ARG A 52 -15.54 19.46 1.57
C ARG A 52 -14.91 20.75 1.01
N GLY A 53 -15.72 21.74 0.64
CA GLY A 53 -15.28 22.93 -0.07
C GLY A 53 -14.91 22.71 -1.53
N ARG A 54 -15.15 21.53 -2.10
CA ARG A 54 -14.93 21.15 -3.51
C ARG A 54 -15.65 19.84 -3.83
N ASP A 55 -16.01 19.66 -5.09
CA ASP A 55 -16.66 18.44 -5.59
C ASP A 55 -15.78 17.19 -5.41
N LEU A 56 -16.42 16.02 -5.43
CA LEU A 56 -15.73 14.75 -5.51
C LEU A 56 -15.00 14.65 -6.84
N PHE A 57 -13.79 14.08 -6.82
CA PHE A 57 -13.03 13.84 -8.06
C PHE A 57 -13.74 12.81 -8.97
N PHE A 58 -14.27 11.76 -8.36
CA PHE A 58 -15.19 10.81 -8.98
C PHE A 58 -16.52 10.85 -8.25
N ASN A 59 -17.63 10.75 -8.98
CA ASN A 59 -18.96 10.66 -8.40
C ASN A 59 -19.26 9.25 -7.89
N TYR A 60 -18.40 8.79 -6.95
CA TYR A 60 -18.51 7.49 -6.32
C TYR A 60 -18.72 7.67 -4.82
N ILE A 61 -19.90 7.36 -4.34
CA ILE A 61 -20.20 7.23 -2.92
C ILE A 61 -20.68 5.80 -2.69
N GLY A 62 -19.94 5.03 -1.91
CA GLY A 62 -20.29 3.66 -1.57
C GLY A 62 -21.46 3.62 -0.57
N THR A 63 -22.30 2.60 -0.65
CA THR A 63 -23.34 2.31 0.35
C THR A 63 -22.77 1.72 1.65
N GLY A 64 -21.47 1.42 1.68
CA GLY A 64 -20.83 0.63 2.73
C GLY A 64 -20.95 -0.89 2.53
N ARG A 65 -21.49 -1.33 1.39
CA ARG A 65 -21.65 -2.73 1.03
C ARG A 65 -20.76 -3.11 -0.14
N GLY A 66 -20.13 -4.24 -0.04
CA GLY A 66 -19.35 -4.87 -1.09
C GLY A 66 -19.27 -6.37 -0.85
N GLN A 67 -18.94 -7.13 -1.88
CA GLN A 67 -18.73 -8.58 -1.78
C GLN A 67 -17.72 -9.04 -2.81
N GLY A 68 -16.64 -9.68 -2.36
CA GLY A 68 -15.57 -10.12 -3.23
C GLY A 68 -15.02 -8.95 -4.07
N PRO A 69 -15.07 -9.03 -5.42
CA PRO A 69 -14.55 -7.97 -6.28
C PRO A 69 -15.55 -6.83 -6.55
N TYR A 70 -16.73 -6.82 -5.93
CA TYR A 70 -17.79 -5.89 -6.25
C TYR A 70 -18.11 -4.91 -5.13
N VAL A 71 -18.48 -3.67 -5.49
CA VAL A 71 -18.94 -2.62 -4.57
C VAL A 71 -20.27 -2.04 -5.04
N GLU A 72 -21.16 -1.73 -4.11
CA GLU A 72 -22.42 -1.06 -4.36
C GLU A 72 -22.31 0.45 -4.09
N LEU A 73 -22.79 1.27 -5.03
CA LEU A 73 -22.81 2.72 -4.92
C LEU A 73 -24.22 3.25 -4.62
N VAL A 74 -24.28 4.49 -4.12
CA VAL A 74 -25.57 5.13 -3.71
C VAL A 74 -26.53 5.33 -4.85
N ASP A 75 -26.07 5.39 -6.09
CA ASP A 75 -26.90 5.43 -7.30
C ASP A 75 -27.50 4.06 -7.66
N GLY A 76 -27.26 3.04 -6.84
CA GLY A 76 -27.73 1.68 -7.03
C GLY A 76 -26.89 0.86 -8.01
N SER A 77 -25.85 1.43 -8.59
CA SER A 77 -24.94 0.65 -9.43
C SER A 77 -24.07 -0.30 -8.60
N ILE A 78 -23.67 -1.40 -9.22
CA ILE A 78 -22.63 -2.29 -8.70
C ILE A 78 -21.45 -2.25 -9.67
N LYS A 79 -20.27 -1.95 -9.14
CA LYS A 79 -19.03 -1.85 -9.91
C LYS A 79 -18.11 -3.00 -9.60
N LEU A 80 -17.37 -3.46 -10.61
CA LEU A 80 -16.17 -4.29 -10.41
C LEU A 80 -15.04 -3.37 -9.93
N ASP A 81 -14.54 -3.60 -8.72
CA ASP A 81 -13.49 -2.80 -8.11
C ASP A 81 -12.09 -3.34 -8.46
N LEU A 82 -11.55 -2.87 -9.57
CA LEU A 82 -10.16 -3.17 -9.98
C LEU A 82 -9.12 -2.27 -9.28
N ILE A 83 -9.56 -1.20 -8.60
CA ILE A 83 -8.68 -0.31 -7.82
C ILE A 83 -8.42 -0.90 -6.44
N ASN A 84 -9.38 -1.67 -5.94
CA ASN A 84 -9.29 -2.41 -4.68
C ASN A 84 -8.97 -1.51 -3.46
N GLY A 85 -9.59 -0.32 -3.42
CA GLY A 85 -9.31 0.69 -2.41
C GLY A 85 -7.85 1.22 -2.47
N ILE A 86 -7.26 1.25 -3.66
CA ILE A 86 -5.83 1.53 -3.91
C ILE A 86 -4.95 0.44 -3.25
N GLY A 87 -5.37 -0.83 -3.39
CA GLY A 87 -4.66 -1.99 -2.88
C GLY A 87 -4.86 -2.27 -1.38
N VAL A 88 -6.01 -1.92 -0.83
CA VAL A 88 -6.35 -2.16 0.58
C VAL A 88 -7.01 -3.54 0.79
N ASN A 89 -7.96 -3.89 -0.09
CA ASN A 89 -8.81 -5.09 0.09
C ASN A 89 -8.20 -6.32 -0.61
N VAL A 90 -6.99 -6.71 -0.24
CA VAL A 90 -6.23 -7.79 -0.91
C VAL A 90 -7.00 -9.14 -0.96
N LEU A 91 -7.90 -9.38 -0.02
CA LEU A 91 -8.78 -10.56 0.05
C LEU A 91 -10.22 -10.28 -0.45
N GLY A 92 -10.45 -9.12 -1.09
CA GLY A 92 -11.77 -8.70 -1.55
C GLY A 92 -12.60 -8.01 -0.45
N HIS A 93 -13.75 -7.47 -0.87
CA HIS A 93 -14.68 -6.80 0.04
C HIS A 93 -15.43 -7.80 0.90
N SER A 94 -15.70 -7.41 2.15
CA SER A 94 -16.49 -8.18 3.14
C SER A 94 -16.00 -9.62 3.33
N HIS A 95 -14.68 -9.84 3.33
CA HIS A 95 -14.13 -11.15 3.66
C HIS A 95 -14.59 -11.58 5.06
N PRO A 96 -15.23 -12.75 5.23
CA PRO A 96 -15.89 -13.13 6.48
C PRO A 96 -14.98 -13.07 7.70
N GLU A 97 -13.78 -13.60 7.60
CA GLU A 97 -12.85 -13.63 8.74
C GLU A 97 -12.29 -12.25 9.10
N ILE A 98 -12.09 -11.36 8.11
CA ILE A 98 -11.68 -9.97 8.37
C ILE A 98 -12.83 -9.21 9.04
N LEU A 99 -14.07 -9.39 8.56
CA LEU A 99 -15.25 -8.78 9.14
C LEU A 99 -15.42 -9.21 10.60
N LYS A 100 -15.32 -10.52 10.86
CA LYS A 100 -15.35 -11.08 12.23
C LYS A 100 -14.27 -10.44 13.11
N ALA A 101 -13.03 -10.45 12.65
CA ALA A 101 -11.91 -9.88 13.41
C ALA A 101 -12.12 -8.39 13.72
N SER A 102 -12.55 -7.60 12.73
CA SER A 102 -12.83 -6.18 12.90
C SER A 102 -13.90 -5.91 13.95
N VAL A 103 -15.02 -6.65 13.89
CA VAL A 103 -16.12 -6.51 14.87
C VAL A 103 -15.68 -6.96 16.27
N CYS A 104 -14.95 -8.09 16.37
CA CYS A 104 -14.37 -8.53 17.64
C CYS A 104 -13.45 -7.46 18.25
N GLY A 105 -12.56 -6.90 17.44
CA GLY A 105 -11.69 -5.81 17.89
C GLY A 105 -12.45 -4.55 18.31
N ALA A 106 -13.59 -4.25 17.66
CA ALA A 106 -14.43 -3.11 18.04
C ALA A 106 -15.18 -3.30 19.37
N LEU A 107 -15.37 -4.54 19.79
CA LEU A 107 -15.97 -4.87 21.09
C LEU A 107 -14.96 -4.82 22.25
N SER A 108 -13.65 -4.83 21.94
CA SER A 108 -12.60 -4.60 22.93
C SER A 108 -12.57 -3.13 23.33
N ASP A 109 -12.16 -2.87 24.58
CA ASP A 109 -11.99 -1.49 25.00
C ASP A 109 -10.95 -0.80 24.12
N VAL A 110 -11.23 0.47 23.84
CA VAL A 110 -10.53 1.19 22.79
C VAL A 110 -9.15 1.56 23.23
N VAL A 111 -8.40 1.88 22.30
CA VAL A 111 -7.19 2.55 22.33
C VAL A 111 -6.83 3.13 23.61
N MET A 112 -6.06 2.57 24.21
CA MET A 112 -5.45 3.20 25.28
C MET A 112 -4.48 4.27 24.75
N GLN A 113 -3.38 4.42 24.91
CA GLN A 113 -2.52 5.50 24.42
C GLN A 113 -1.52 4.98 23.39
N GLY A 114 -2.02 4.24 22.41
CA GLY A 114 -1.22 3.65 21.37
C GLY A 114 -0.06 2.83 21.95
N ASN A 115 1.15 3.22 21.60
CA ASN A 115 2.35 2.54 22.05
C ASN A 115 2.73 2.76 23.53
N LEU A 116 2.09 3.69 24.23
CA LEU A 116 2.35 3.93 25.67
C LEU A 116 1.59 2.94 26.55
N GLN A 117 0.40 2.55 26.14
CA GLN A 117 -0.45 1.57 26.83
C GLN A 117 -1.00 0.57 25.80
N PRO A 118 -0.16 -0.31 25.26
CA PRO A 118 -0.54 -1.24 24.22
C PRO A 118 -1.50 -2.31 24.77
N ASN A 119 -2.41 -2.77 23.90
CA ASN A 119 -3.24 -3.94 24.15
C ASN A 119 -2.57 -5.23 23.60
N PHE A 120 -3.22 -6.38 23.78
CA PHE A 120 -2.70 -7.66 23.30
C PHE A 120 -2.56 -7.69 21.78
N GLU A 121 -3.54 -7.15 21.06
CA GLU A 121 -3.55 -7.11 19.61
C GLU A 121 -2.36 -6.31 19.05
N TYR A 122 -1.97 -5.25 19.76
CA TYR A 122 -0.77 -4.47 19.40
C TYR A 122 0.49 -5.35 19.40
N GLY A 123 0.69 -6.11 20.49
CA GLY A 123 1.82 -7.04 20.61
C GLY A 123 1.79 -8.12 19.53
N GLN A 124 0.65 -8.77 19.33
CA GLN A 124 0.48 -9.83 18.34
C GLN A 124 0.75 -9.36 16.90
N VAL A 125 0.31 -8.15 16.53
CA VAL A 125 0.58 -7.59 15.20
C VAL A 125 2.06 -7.27 15.03
N LEU A 126 2.71 -6.69 16.05
CA LEU A 126 4.15 -6.43 16.01
C LEU A 126 4.95 -7.73 15.87
N GLU A 127 4.67 -8.74 16.69
CA GLU A 127 5.34 -10.05 16.62
C GLU A 127 5.22 -10.67 15.24
N LYS A 128 4.00 -10.68 14.67
CA LYS A 128 3.76 -11.23 13.34
C LYS A 128 4.47 -10.43 12.24
N LEU A 129 4.45 -9.10 12.31
CA LEU A 129 5.15 -8.25 11.35
C LEU A 129 6.66 -8.45 11.40
N VAL A 130 7.25 -8.54 12.60
CA VAL A 130 8.68 -8.80 12.76
C VAL A 130 9.04 -10.20 12.27
N GLU A 131 8.26 -11.22 12.63
CA GLU A 131 8.45 -12.59 12.13
C GLU A 131 8.49 -12.64 10.60
N ILE A 132 7.48 -12.06 9.96
CA ILE A 132 7.36 -12.03 8.49
C ILE A 132 8.48 -11.17 7.89
N GLY A 133 8.72 -9.99 8.45
CA GLY A 133 9.70 -9.03 7.96
C GLY A 133 11.14 -9.56 8.04
N ALA A 134 11.45 -10.31 9.09
CA ALA A 134 12.77 -10.92 9.26
C ALA A 134 13.05 -12.11 8.32
N ARG A 135 12.03 -12.63 7.66
CA ARG A 135 12.24 -13.65 6.63
C ARG A 135 13.11 -13.06 5.51
N GLN A 136 14.31 -13.60 5.32
CA GLN A 136 15.31 -13.17 4.34
C GLN A 136 15.89 -11.75 4.55
N SER A 137 15.68 -11.08 5.71
CA SER A 137 16.20 -9.75 5.97
C SER A 137 16.83 -9.60 7.37
N ARG A 138 17.38 -8.41 7.65
CA ARG A 138 17.92 -8.02 8.96
C ARG A 138 16.93 -7.19 9.79
N LEU A 139 15.68 -7.04 9.35
CA LEU A 139 14.66 -6.31 10.10
C LEU A 139 14.42 -6.99 11.44
N LYS A 140 14.43 -6.23 12.52
CA LYS A 140 14.40 -6.74 13.89
C LYS A 140 13.25 -6.14 14.71
N TYR A 141 12.84 -4.94 14.40
CA TYR A 141 11.85 -4.18 15.14
C TYR A 141 10.77 -3.64 14.21
N ALA A 142 9.60 -3.38 14.79
CA ALA A 142 8.51 -2.70 14.10
C ALA A 142 7.84 -1.66 15.01
N TRP A 143 7.28 -0.62 14.42
CA TRP A 143 6.51 0.41 15.09
C TRP A 143 5.23 0.66 14.35
N LEU A 144 4.08 0.46 15.00
CA LEU A 144 2.77 0.69 14.40
C LEU A 144 2.44 2.19 14.33
N THR A 145 1.69 2.56 13.31
CA THR A 145 1.20 3.92 13.09
C THR A 145 -0.13 3.91 12.32
N THR A 146 -0.69 5.08 12.04
CA THR A 146 -2.06 5.20 11.50
C THR A 146 -2.16 5.14 9.99
N CYS A 147 -1.12 5.48 9.26
CA CYS A 147 -1.14 5.50 7.79
C CYS A 147 0.28 5.43 7.19
N GLY A 148 0.36 5.13 5.88
CA GLY A 148 1.62 5.02 5.17
C GLY A 148 2.48 6.29 5.23
N ALA A 149 1.89 7.48 5.13
CA ALA A 149 2.64 8.73 5.26
C ALA A 149 3.31 8.86 6.64
N MET A 150 2.62 8.46 7.72
CA MET A 150 3.21 8.47 9.06
C MET A 150 4.27 7.38 9.25
N ALA A 151 4.13 6.24 8.58
CA ALA A 151 5.18 5.24 8.54
C ALA A 151 6.45 5.80 7.86
N GLY A 152 6.28 6.52 6.74
CA GLY A 152 7.36 7.22 6.06
C GLY A 152 8.00 8.34 6.91
N GLU A 153 7.20 9.15 7.62
CA GLU A 153 7.71 10.15 8.56
C GLU A 153 8.58 9.51 9.65
N ASN A 154 8.14 8.37 10.19
CA ASN A 154 8.93 7.63 11.18
C ASN A 154 10.24 7.09 10.56
N ALA A 155 10.19 6.51 9.37
CA ALA A 155 11.35 6.03 8.64
C ALA A 155 12.39 7.14 8.42
N LEU A 156 11.94 8.31 7.95
CA LEU A 156 12.80 9.47 7.72
C LEU A 156 13.43 10.00 9.02
N LYS A 157 12.65 10.06 10.12
CA LYS A 157 13.15 10.47 11.43
C LYS A 157 14.23 9.53 11.94
N MET A 158 14.03 8.21 11.81
CA MET A 158 15.02 7.20 12.19
C MET A 158 16.31 7.34 11.36
N ALA A 159 16.18 7.47 10.03
CA ALA A 159 17.30 7.65 9.13
C ALA A 159 18.12 8.91 9.46
N ARG A 160 17.46 10.05 9.70
CA ARG A 160 18.11 11.29 10.12
C ARG A 160 18.78 11.18 11.47
N GLN A 161 18.16 10.52 12.43
CA GLN A 161 18.79 10.31 13.75
C GLN A 161 20.04 9.43 13.63
N ARG A 162 19.98 8.38 12.81
CA ARG A 162 21.12 7.47 12.55
C ARG A 162 22.30 8.17 11.87
N THR A 163 22.00 9.13 10.99
CA THR A 163 23.00 9.89 10.20
C THR A 163 23.35 11.23 10.83
N ASN A 164 23.10 11.44 12.13
CA ASN A 164 23.40 12.66 12.87
C ASN A 164 22.81 13.93 12.24
N GLY A 165 21.62 13.86 11.67
CA GLY A 165 20.89 15.01 11.12
C GLY A 165 21.17 15.32 9.66
N ALA A 166 21.74 14.39 8.88
CA ALA A 166 21.88 14.54 7.44
C ALA A 166 20.53 14.89 6.80
N ARG A 167 20.53 15.82 5.83
CA ARG A 167 19.30 16.48 5.36
C ARG A 167 18.81 15.97 4.03
N LYS A 168 19.73 15.51 3.16
CA LYS A 168 19.42 15.13 1.79
C LYS A 168 18.84 13.71 1.72
N ILE A 169 17.90 13.55 0.83
CA ILE A 169 17.22 12.28 0.56
C ILE A 169 17.50 11.90 -0.88
N ILE A 170 17.93 10.68 -1.14
CA ILE A 170 17.92 10.15 -2.52
C ILE A 170 16.61 9.43 -2.74
N ALA A 171 15.91 9.73 -3.84
CA ALA A 171 14.67 9.08 -4.23
C ALA A 171 14.60 8.89 -5.76
N MET A 172 13.75 7.97 -6.18
CA MET A 172 13.51 7.75 -7.61
C MET A 172 12.65 8.87 -8.22
N GLU A 173 12.82 9.12 -9.52
CA GLU A 173 11.86 9.88 -10.31
C GLU A 173 10.49 9.19 -10.28
N ASN A 174 9.41 9.96 -10.38
CA ASN A 174 8.02 9.49 -10.26
C ASN A 174 7.67 8.79 -8.94
N ALA A 175 8.46 8.96 -7.88
CA ALA A 175 8.18 8.38 -6.57
C ALA A 175 6.92 8.96 -5.94
N PHE A 176 6.21 8.14 -5.16
CA PHE A 176 5.13 8.56 -4.27
C PHE A 176 5.36 8.04 -2.86
N ALA A 177 5.55 8.93 -1.89
CA ALA A 177 5.75 8.58 -0.49
C ALA A 177 4.61 9.04 0.43
N GLY A 178 3.68 9.85 -0.06
CA GLY A 178 2.56 10.37 0.73
C GLY A 178 2.34 11.88 0.61
N ARG A 179 1.52 12.43 1.52
CA ARG A 179 1.06 13.83 1.46
C ARG A 179 1.23 14.61 2.77
N SER A 180 1.92 14.07 3.77
CA SER A 180 2.45 14.91 4.86
C SER A 180 3.51 15.85 4.30
N THR A 181 3.89 16.89 5.03
CA THR A 181 4.81 17.90 4.52
C THR A 181 6.10 17.29 3.97
N MET A 182 6.74 16.39 4.73
CA MET A 182 7.99 15.75 4.30
C MET A 182 7.80 14.68 3.23
N MET A 183 6.73 13.90 3.32
CA MET A 183 6.44 12.88 2.30
C MET A 183 6.03 13.51 0.97
N ALA A 184 5.41 14.68 0.97
CA ALA A 184 5.14 15.45 -0.24
C ALA A 184 6.41 16.01 -0.92
N GLU A 185 7.50 16.19 -0.17
CA GLU A 185 8.81 16.53 -0.75
C GLU A 185 9.45 15.33 -1.46
N ILE A 186 9.35 14.12 -0.86
CA ILE A 186 9.83 12.88 -1.46
C ILE A 186 8.99 12.51 -2.69
N THR A 187 7.68 12.76 -2.64
CA THR A 187 6.78 12.54 -3.79
C THR A 187 7.18 13.43 -4.96
N ASP A 188 7.38 12.83 -6.13
CA ASP A 188 7.83 13.52 -7.34
C ASP A 188 6.66 14.15 -8.12
N ASN A 189 5.88 14.99 -7.42
CA ASN A 189 4.80 15.77 -8.00
C ASN A 189 4.72 17.15 -7.32
N PRO A 190 5.24 18.20 -7.98
CA PRO A 190 5.24 19.57 -7.44
C PRO A 190 3.85 20.08 -7.04
N ALA A 191 2.79 19.67 -7.74
CA ALA A 191 1.43 20.09 -7.42
C ALA A 191 0.95 19.65 -6.02
N PHE A 192 1.58 18.62 -5.43
CA PHE A 192 1.21 18.14 -4.10
C PHE A 192 1.82 18.96 -2.96
N ARG A 193 2.74 19.88 -3.28
CA ARG A 193 3.38 20.79 -2.34
C ARG A 193 3.33 22.26 -2.78
N GLU A 194 2.48 22.58 -3.75
CA GLU A 194 2.32 23.96 -4.22
C GLU A 194 2.00 24.91 -3.05
N GLY A 195 2.76 26.01 -2.95
CA GLY A 195 2.64 26.98 -1.87
C GLY A 195 3.24 26.58 -0.52
N LEU A 196 3.85 25.38 -0.41
CA LEU A 196 4.53 24.95 0.82
C LEU A 196 6.04 25.24 0.73
N PRO A 197 6.69 25.56 1.87
CA PRO A 197 8.13 25.63 1.93
C PRO A 197 8.75 24.24 1.74
N VAL A 198 9.97 24.19 1.21
CA VAL A 198 10.76 22.97 1.05
C VAL A 198 11.82 22.94 2.14
N TYR A 199 11.86 21.85 2.91
CA TYR A 199 12.76 21.67 4.05
C TYR A 199 13.90 20.66 3.77
N SER A 200 13.73 19.81 2.75
CA SER A 200 14.72 18.80 2.35
C SER A 200 15.16 19.02 0.92
N GLU A 201 16.40 18.67 0.64
CA GLU A 201 16.86 18.50 -0.73
C GLU A 201 16.67 17.04 -1.14
N VAL A 202 15.80 16.79 -2.11
CA VAL A 202 15.54 15.45 -2.64
C VAL A 202 16.31 15.30 -3.96
N LEU A 203 17.32 14.45 -3.93
CA LEU A 203 18.17 14.12 -5.07
C LEU A 203 17.54 13.00 -5.87
N ARG A 204 17.20 13.24 -7.12
CA ARG A 204 16.50 12.27 -7.97
C ARG A 204 17.46 11.41 -8.77
N ILE A 205 17.11 10.12 -8.89
CA ILE A 205 17.71 9.20 -9.84
C ILE A 205 16.60 8.58 -10.71
N PRO A 206 16.86 8.29 -11.99
CA PRO A 206 15.84 7.71 -12.86
C PRO A 206 15.43 6.31 -12.39
N PHE A 207 14.14 5.97 -12.47
CA PHE A 207 13.69 4.59 -12.34
C PHE A 207 13.99 3.79 -13.61
N TYR A 208 13.98 2.47 -13.50
CA TYR A 208 14.23 1.56 -14.62
C TYR A 208 13.29 1.80 -15.80
N ASN A 209 13.84 1.86 -16.98
CA ASN A 209 13.10 1.92 -18.23
C ASN A 209 13.49 0.75 -19.14
N LYS A 210 12.59 -0.20 -19.34
CA LYS A 210 12.81 -1.40 -20.16
C LYS A 210 13.13 -1.10 -21.64
N HIS A 211 12.81 0.10 -22.10
CA HIS A 211 13.09 0.55 -23.48
C HIS A 211 14.43 1.29 -23.63
N ASP A 212 15.15 1.52 -22.52
CA ASP A 212 16.48 2.14 -22.53
C ASP A 212 17.54 1.12 -22.05
N PRO A 213 18.36 0.57 -22.93
CA PRO A 213 19.38 -0.42 -22.58
C PRO A 213 20.44 0.10 -21.60
N ASP A 214 20.62 1.42 -21.50
CA ASP A 214 21.53 2.06 -20.56
C ASP A 214 20.86 2.52 -19.27
N SER A 215 19.58 2.20 -19.06
CA SER A 215 18.82 2.67 -17.92
C SER A 215 19.50 2.40 -16.57
N SER A 216 19.97 1.17 -16.35
CA SER A 216 20.66 0.79 -15.10
C SER A 216 21.98 1.54 -14.90
N LYS A 217 22.75 1.75 -15.98
CA LYS A 217 24.01 2.51 -15.92
C LYS A 217 23.78 3.98 -15.61
N LYS A 218 22.75 4.60 -16.21
CA LYS A 218 22.38 6.00 -15.96
C LYS A 218 21.97 6.20 -14.52
N ALA A 219 21.14 5.31 -13.97
CA ALA A 219 20.71 5.36 -12.59
C ALA A 219 21.88 5.23 -11.60
N LEU A 220 22.77 4.27 -11.83
CA LEU A 220 23.95 4.07 -10.99
C LEU A 220 24.90 5.27 -11.06
N ALA A 221 25.23 5.75 -12.25
CA ALA A 221 26.10 6.91 -12.41
C ALA A 221 25.54 8.18 -11.71
N GLN A 222 24.23 8.39 -11.81
CA GLN A 222 23.58 9.50 -11.12
C GLN A 222 23.61 9.34 -9.60
N LEU A 223 23.37 8.13 -9.11
CA LEU A 223 23.46 7.81 -7.68
C LEU A 223 24.88 8.05 -7.14
N GLU A 224 25.89 7.48 -7.80
CA GLU A 224 27.30 7.64 -7.41
C GLU A 224 27.73 9.11 -7.40
N LYS A 225 27.28 9.90 -8.39
CA LYS A 225 27.49 11.35 -8.43
C LYS A 225 26.86 12.02 -7.20
N HIS A 226 25.61 11.73 -6.89
CA HIS A 226 24.93 12.32 -5.71
C HIS A 226 25.65 11.94 -4.41
N LEU A 227 26.06 10.68 -4.25
CA LEU A 227 26.81 10.23 -3.06
C LEU A 227 28.17 10.92 -2.92
N ALA A 228 28.89 11.11 -4.04
CA ALA A 228 30.19 11.77 -4.03
C ALA A 228 30.10 13.28 -3.72
N GLU A 229 29.13 13.97 -4.31
CA GLU A 229 28.94 15.43 -4.15
C GLU A 229 28.34 15.80 -2.79
N ASN A 230 27.66 14.85 -2.10
CA ASN A 230 26.94 15.09 -0.86
C ASN A 230 27.37 14.16 0.29
N LYS A 231 28.66 13.88 0.35
CA LYS A 231 29.23 13.03 1.37
C LYS A 231 28.80 13.50 2.77
N ASP A 232 28.36 12.54 3.59
CA ASP A 232 27.92 12.76 4.98
C ASP A 232 26.61 13.56 5.16
N ASP A 233 25.96 14.06 4.07
CA ASP A 233 24.68 14.79 4.16
C ASP A 233 23.50 14.05 3.52
N VAL A 234 23.68 12.80 3.09
CA VAL A 234 22.59 11.93 2.61
C VAL A 234 22.09 11.07 3.76
N CYS A 235 20.83 11.24 4.15
CA CYS A 235 20.26 10.49 5.28
C CYS A 235 19.70 9.12 4.87
N VAL A 236 19.20 8.96 3.64
CA VAL A 236 18.54 7.73 3.21
C VAL A 236 18.38 7.68 1.69
N PHE A 237 18.42 6.47 1.14
CA PHE A 237 17.88 6.16 -0.18
C PHE A 237 16.51 5.54 -0.02
N CYS A 238 15.45 6.26 -0.45
CA CYS A 238 14.05 5.85 -0.37
C CYS A 238 13.51 5.53 -1.76
N PHE A 239 12.85 4.39 -1.92
CA PHE A 239 12.24 4.00 -3.19
C PHE A 239 11.10 3.01 -2.99
N GLU A 240 10.18 2.97 -3.97
CA GLU A 240 9.19 1.91 -4.10
C GLU A 240 9.79 0.76 -4.93
N PRO A 241 9.77 -0.52 -4.47
CA PRO A 241 10.30 -1.64 -5.26
C PRO A 241 9.56 -1.84 -6.60
N MET A 242 8.28 -1.48 -6.60
CA MET A 242 7.44 -1.29 -7.76
C MET A 242 6.69 0.02 -7.58
N GLN A 243 6.84 0.96 -8.50
CA GLN A 243 6.16 2.25 -8.39
C GLN A 243 4.67 2.11 -8.60
N GLY A 244 3.88 2.59 -7.62
CA GLY A 244 2.42 2.60 -7.72
C GLY A 244 1.90 3.80 -8.49
N GLU A 245 1.86 4.96 -7.87
CA GLU A 245 1.36 6.21 -8.46
C GLU A 245 2.20 6.67 -9.67
N GLY A 246 3.46 6.28 -9.71
CA GLY A 246 4.39 6.56 -10.81
C GLY A 246 4.04 5.84 -12.13
N GLY A 247 3.12 4.88 -12.13
CA GLY A 247 2.63 4.23 -13.34
C GLY A 247 2.79 2.71 -13.38
N TYR A 248 2.87 2.05 -12.25
CA TYR A 248 3.06 0.60 -12.13
C TYR A 248 4.38 0.13 -12.77
N ASN A 249 5.42 0.96 -12.62
CA ASN A 249 6.73 0.67 -13.17
C ASN A 249 7.42 -0.45 -12.38
N VAL A 250 7.90 -1.46 -13.08
CA VAL A 250 8.63 -2.61 -12.53
C VAL A 250 10.09 -2.53 -12.97
N ALA A 251 11.00 -2.88 -12.08
CA ALA A 251 12.42 -3.04 -12.40
C ALA A 251 12.88 -4.47 -12.08
N PRO A 252 13.80 -5.05 -12.84
CA PRO A 252 14.38 -6.33 -12.49
C PRO A 252 15.32 -6.20 -11.29
N ARG A 253 15.51 -7.29 -10.57
CA ARG A 253 16.40 -7.37 -9.41
C ARG A 253 17.80 -6.78 -9.68
N GLU A 254 18.34 -7.07 -10.85
CA GLU A 254 19.69 -6.68 -11.30
C GLU A 254 19.85 -5.17 -11.44
N TYR A 255 18.75 -4.43 -11.58
CA TYR A 255 18.76 -2.98 -11.57
C TYR A 255 19.07 -2.42 -10.17
N PHE A 256 18.50 -3.02 -9.14
CA PHE A 256 18.60 -2.52 -7.77
C PHE A 256 19.95 -2.86 -7.10
N ILE A 257 20.52 -4.02 -7.38
CA ILE A 257 21.72 -4.51 -6.68
C ILE A 257 22.88 -3.50 -6.71
N PRO A 258 23.31 -2.96 -7.87
CA PRO A 258 24.41 -1.99 -7.91
C PRO A 258 24.10 -0.71 -7.14
N LEU A 259 22.83 -0.26 -7.15
CA LEU A 259 22.40 0.93 -6.40
C LEU A 259 22.53 0.71 -4.89
N PHE A 260 22.11 -0.46 -4.41
CA PHE A 260 22.19 -0.80 -2.99
C PHE A 260 23.63 -0.98 -2.52
N GLU A 261 24.47 -1.60 -3.32
CA GLU A 261 25.90 -1.76 -3.01
C GLU A 261 26.62 -0.40 -2.95
N ALA A 262 26.27 0.54 -3.82
CA ALA A 262 26.78 1.91 -3.75
C ALA A 262 26.33 2.63 -2.46
N CYS A 263 25.05 2.48 -2.07
CA CYS A 263 24.53 3.04 -0.82
C CYS A 263 25.20 2.42 0.41
N GLN A 264 25.35 1.09 0.46
CA GLN A 264 26.04 0.41 1.57
C GLN A 264 27.49 0.85 1.70
N LYS A 265 28.23 0.98 0.59
CA LYS A 265 29.60 1.51 0.56
C LYS A 265 29.71 2.93 1.11
N ALA A 266 28.69 3.75 0.87
CA ALA A 266 28.59 5.13 1.35
C ALA A 266 28.03 5.23 2.79
N GLY A 267 27.59 4.11 3.41
CA GLY A 267 26.96 4.12 4.73
C GLY A 267 25.56 4.73 4.76
N VAL A 268 24.88 4.83 3.60
CA VAL A 268 23.55 5.39 3.46
C VAL A 268 22.50 4.29 3.66
N PRO A 269 21.58 4.42 4.63
CA PRO A 269 20.49 3.47 4.85
C PRO A 269 19.57 3.34 3.64
N ILE A 270 19.04 2.14 3.42
CA ILE A 270 18.15 1.81 2.30
C ILE A 270 16.74 1.58 2.84
N TRP A 271 15.80 2.41 2.41
CA TRP A 271 14.39 2.34 2.80
C TRP A 271 13.53 1.86 1.63
N PHE A 272 12.95 0.68 1.82
CA PHE A 272 11.95 0.09 0.95
C PHE A 272 10.56 0.63 1.34
N ASP A 273 9.96 1.45 0.50
CA ASP A 273 8.57 1.85 0.66
C ASP A 273 7.65 0.76 0.08
N GLU A 274 7.21 -0.13 0.95
CA GLU A 274 6.30 -1.24 0.64
C GLU A 274 4.84 -0.90 0.94
N VAL A 275 4.51 0.38 1.14
CA VAL A 275 3.13 0.80 1.47
C VAL A 275 2.11 0.30 0.45
N GLN A 276 2.47 0.24 -0.83
CA GLN A 276 1.57 -0.24 -1.86
C GLN A 276 1.81 -1.68 -2.28
N THR A 277 3.01 -2.20 -2.09
CA THR A 277 3.42 -3.52 -2.54
C THR A 277 3.20 -4.62 -1.50
N PHE A 278 3.13 -4.28 -0.21
CA PHE A 278 2.94 -5.23 0.89
C PHE A 278 1.77 -6.17 0.66
N CYS A 279 1.99 -7.47 0.82
CA CYS A 279 1.04 -8.57 0.59
C CYS A 279 0.58 -8.77 -0.87
N ARG A 280 1.18 -8.11 -1.85
CA ARG A 280 0.60 -8.09 -3.21
C ARG A 280 1.49 -8.68 -4.29
N THR A 281 2.79 -8.82 -4.07
CA THR A 281 3.76 -9.15 -5.13
C THR A 281 4.13 -10.64 -5.22
N GLY A 282 3.56 -11.48 -4.35
CA GLY A 282 3.81 -12.92 -4.32
C GLY A 282 4.38 -13.42 -3.00
N GLU A 283 5.09 -12.58 -2.28
CA GLU A 283 5.45 -12.72 -0.88
C GLU A 283 4.84 -11.57 -0.08
N PHE A 284 5.02 -11.54 1.25
CA PHE A 284 4.58 -10.43 2.07
C PHE A 284 5.25 -9.13 1.68
N PHE A 285 6.55 -9.17 1.45
CA PHE A 285 7.34 -8.03 1.02
C PHE A 285 7.92 -8.27 -0.38
N THR A 286 8.02 -7.20 -1.16
CA THR A 286 8.60 -7.28 -2.49
C THR A 286 10.09 -7.62 -2.44
N TYR A 287 10.81 -7.17 -1.39
CA TYR A 287 12.20 -7.59 -1.23
C TYR A 287 12.36 -9.11 -1.05
N GLN A 288 11.34 -9.80 -0.53
CA GLN A 288 11.33 -11.27 -0.46
C GLN A 288 11.08 -11.87 -1.84
N THR A 289 10.10 -11.35 -2.57
CA THR A 289 9.80 -11.77 -3.95
C THR A 289 11.02 -11.63 -4.86
N MET A 290 11.82 -10.58 -4.66
CA MET A 290 12.98 -10.25 -5.49
C MET A 290 14.32 -10.74 -4.92
N ASP A 291 14.34 -11.43 -3.79
CA ASP A 291 15.57 -11.85 -3.08
C ASP A 291 16.55 -10.67 -2.85
N LEU A 292 16.02 -9.56 -2.32
CA LEU A 292 16.75 -8.33 -2.01
C LEU A 292 16.85 -8.06 -0.49
N GLY A 293 16.37 -8.97 0.35
CA GLY A 293 16.22 -8.77 1.79
C GLY A 293 17.51 -8.40 2.53
N LYS A 294 18.68 -8.85 2.06
CA LYS A 294 19.97 -8.49 2.67
C LYS A 294 20.31 -6.99 2.62
N TYR A 295 19.60 -6.21 1.78
CA TYR A 295 19.84 -4.79 1.60
C TYR A 295 18.88 -3.90 2.40
N VAL A 296 17.83 -4.48 2.97
CA VAL A 296 16.77 -3.73 3.66
C VAL A 296 17.26 -3.23 5.03
N ASP A 297 17.22 -1.92 5.22
CA ASP A 297 17.47 -1.30 6.53
C ASP A 297 16.17 -0.82 7.16
N ILE A 298 15.25 -0.27 6.35
CA ILE A 298 13.91 0.18 6.75
C ILE A 298 12.90 -0.34 5.74
N ALA A 299 11.73 -0.78 6.20
CA ALA A 299 10.58 -1.07 5.38
C ALA A 299 9.33 -0.38 5.95
N THR A 300 8.55 0.30 5.09
CA THR A 300 7.26 0.90 5.46
C THR A 300 6.13 0.12 4.83
N VAL A 301 5.09 -0.19 5.61
CA VAL A 301 3.92 -0.94 5.17
C VAL A 301 2.63 -0.26 5.59
N ALA A 302 1.59 -0.38 4.76
CA ALA A 302 0.24 0.08 5.08
C ALA A 302 -0.80 -0.64 4.19
N LYS A 303 -1.89 0.02 3.82
CA LYS A 303 -2.92 -0.43 2.85
C LYS A 303 -3.42 -1.85 3.15
N SER A 304 -2.88 -2.89 2.50
CA SER A 304 -3.28 -4.30 2.72
C SER A 304 -3.16 -4.74 4.16
N LEU A 305 -2.27 -4.12 4.94
CA LEU A 305 -2.13 -4.38 6.37
C LEU A 305 -3.39 -3.98 7.18
N GLN A 306 -4.31 -3.17 6.65
CA GLN A 306 -5.43 -2.56 7.38
C GLN A 306 -4.97 -1.62 8.53
N GLY A 307 -3.72 -1.31 8.59
CA GLY A 307 -3.01 -0.42 9.50
C GLY A 307 -1.77 0.12 8.81
N ALA A 308 -0.77 0.54 9.58
CA ALA A 308 0.52 0.92 9.02
C ALA A 308 1.64 0.65 10.03
N ALA A 309 2.84 0.40 9.52
CA ALA A 309 4.03 0.19 10.35
C ALA A 309 5.32 0.61 9.64
N THR A 310 6.33 0.89 10.46
CA THR A 310 7.72 1.02 10.04
C THR A 310 8.51 -0.10 10.68
N LEU A 311 9.15 -0.95 9.86
CA LEU A 311 10.07 -1.99 10.30
C LEU A 311 11.50 -1.53 10.08
N TYR A 312 12.42 -1.90 10.96
CA TYR A 312 13.79 -1.41 10.89
C TYR A 312 14.79 -2.35 11.57
N THR A 313 16.06 -2.18 11.18
CA THR A 313 17.20 -2.92 11.77
C THR A 313 17.59 -2.34 13.13
N GLU A 314 18.48 -3.03 13.84
CA GLU A 314 18.95 -2.60 15.16
C GLU A 314 19.68 -1.25 15.13
N GLU A 315 20.43 -0.99 14.08
CA GLU A 315 21.21 0.24 13.90
C GLU A 315 20.34 1.48 13.71
N LEU A 316 19.07 1.28 13.35
CA LEU A 316 18.06 2.33 13.14
C LEU A 316 17.06 2.42 14.29
N ASN A 317 17.27 1.68 15.38
CA ASN A 317 16.40 1.73 16.54
C ASN A 317 16.42 3.16 17.15
N PRO A 318 15.25 3.86 17.14
CA PRO A 318 15.20 5.26 17.52
C PRO A 318 15.44 5.45 19.04
N LYS A 319 16.03 6.59 19.40
CA LYS A 319 16.09 7.02 20.78
C LYS A 319 14.67 7.23 21.32
N ALA A 320 14.49 6.98 22.61
CA ALA A 320 13.22 7.17 23.27
C ALA A 320 12.64 8.58 23.02
N GLY A 321 11.33 8.66 22.72
CA GLY A 321 10.63 9.90 22.45
C GLY A 321 10.67 10.38 21.00
N LEU A 322 11.47 9.75 20.10
CA LEU A 322 11.54 10.18 18.70
C LEU A 322 10.22 9.95 17.95
N ILE A 323 9.58 8.83 18.18
CA ILE A 323 8.34 8.42 17.52
C ILE A 323 7.28 8.05 18.54
N SER A 324 6.02 8.36 18.23
CA SER A 324 4.84 8.05 19.03
C SER A 324 3.57 8.21 18.20
N GLY A 325 2.46 7.61 18.64
CA GLY A 325 1.17 7.75 17.97
C GLY A 325 0.03 7.20 18.81
N THR A 326 -0.93 8.05 19.18
CA THR A 326 -2.05 7.68 20.07
C THR A 326 -2.93 6.58 19.47
N PHE A 327 -3.29 6.68 18.20
CA PHE A 327 -4.17 5.71 17.52
C PHE A 327 -3.44 4.55 16.83
N ALA A 328 -2.16 4.37 17.08
CA ALA A 328 -1.41 3.24 16.51
C ALA A 328 -1.87 1.87 17.04
N GLY A 329 -2.70 1.87 18.11
CA GLY A 329 -3.21 0.66 18.75
C GLY A 329 -4.75 0.48 18.65
N ALA A 330 -5.43 1.03 17.63
CA ALA A 330 -6.88 0.88 17.45
C ALA A 330 -7.26 -0.60 17.25
N SER A 331 -7.96 -1.19 18.22
CA SER A 331 -8.19 -2.64 18.34
C SER A 331 -8.85 -3.26 17.10
N ALA A 332 -9.85 -2.61 16.51
CA ALA A 332 -10.50 -3.11 15.30
C ALA A 332 -9.55 -3.20 14.09
N ALA A 333 -8.67 -2.19 13.92
CA ALA A 333 -7.67 -2.19 12.86
C ALA A 333 -6.59 -3.27 13.10
N LEU A 334 -6.12 -3.40 14.33
CA LEU A 334 -5.12 -4.40 14.70
C LEU A 334 -5.64 -5.84 14.52
N ALA A 335 -6.87 -6.10 14.95
CA ALA A 335 -7.50 -7.41 14.75
C ALA A 335 -7.64 -7.75 13.26
N SER A 336 -8.05 -6.77 12.44
CA SER A 336 -8.09 -6.93 10.97
C SER A 336 -6.70 -7.16 10.37
N SER A 337 -5.69 -6.41 10.83
CA SER A 337 -4.29 -6.57 10.39
C SER A 337 -3.79 -7.99 10.63
N LYS A 338 -4.03 -8.50 11.85
CA LYS A 338 -3.65 -9.87 12.20
C LYS A 338 -4.36 -10.89 11.32
N ALA A 339 -5.68 -10.76 11.15
CA ALA A 339 -6.47 -11.68 10.33
C ALA A 339 -5.99 -11.72 8.87
N VAL A 340 -5.70 -10.57 8.27
CA VAL A 340 -5.13 -10.51 6.90
C VAL A 340 -3.82 -11.28 6.82
N MET A 341 -2.88 -11.02 7.73
CA MET A 341 -1.59 -11.70 7.71
C MET A 341 -1.72 -13.20 7.95
N ASP A 342 -2.56 -13.63 8.89
CA ASP A 342 -2.78 -15.05 9.18
C ASP A 342 -3.41 -15.80 8.00
N ILE A 343 -4.41 -15.24 7.33
CA ILE A 343 -5.04 -15.82 6.14
C ILE A 343 -4.02 -15.97 5.02
N LEU A 344 -3.28 -14.91 4.72
CA LEU A 344 -2.30 -14.92 3.64
C LEU A 344 -1.16 -15.92 3.88
N ASP A 345 -0.71 -16.03 5.13
CA ASP A 345 0.36 -16.97 5.52
C ASP A 345 -0.10 -18.44 5.53
N ASN A 346 -1.31 -18.71 6.02
CA ASN A 346 -1.77 -20.08 6.27
C ASN A 346 -2.54 -20.72 5.12
N GLU A 347 -3.11 -19.92 4.20
CA GLU A 347 -3.98 -20.43 3.14
C GLU A 347 -3.32 -20.54 1.77
N GLY A 348 -2.00 -20.53 1.70
CA GLY A 348 -1.24 -20.76 0.46
C GLY A 348 -1.33 -19.62 -0.55
N TYR A 349 -1.43 -18.38 -0.07
CA TYR A 349 -1.38 -17.20 -0.94
C TYR A 349 0.04 -16.86 -1.37
N MET A 350 1.01 -17.05 -0.47
CA MET A 350 2.40 -16.63 -0.63
C MET A 350 3.27 -17.69 -1.31
N GLY A 351 4.42 -17.26 -1.80
CA GLY A 351 5.42 -18.10 -2.44
C GLY A 351 5.29 -18.19 -3.96
N PRO A 352 6.32 -18.75 -4.63
CA PRO A 352 6.39 -18.82 -6.10
C PRO A 352 5.26 -19.64 -6.73
N ASN A 353 4.66 -20.55 -5.99
CA ASN A 353 3.52 -21.37 -6.40
C ASN A 353 2.22 -20.98 -5.69
N GLY A 354 2.21 -19.86 -4.97
CA GLY A 354 1.06 -19.38 -4.21
C GLY A 354 -0.10 -18.90 -5.08
N LYS A 355 -1.25 -18.69 -4.44
CA LYS A 355 -2.46 -18.21 -5.11
C LYS A 355 -2.24 -16.88 -5.83
N ILE A 356 -1.45 -15.96 -5.24
CA ILE A 356 -1.15 -14.65 -5.85
C ILE A 356 -0.47 -14.80 -7.19
N GLN A 357 0.55 -15.66 -7.30
CA GLN A 357 1.27 -15.88 -8.55
C GLN A 357 0.40 -16.60 -9.61
N LYS A 358 -0.47 -17.50 -9.19
CA LYS A 358 -1.44 -18.17 -10.09
C LYS A 358 -2.43 -17.16 -10.67
N ILE A 359 -3.03 -16.32 -9.80
CA ILE A 359 -3.96 -15.27 -10.22
C ILE A 359 -3.26 -14.28 -11.17
N HIS A 360 -2.02 -13.89 -10.86
CA HIS A 360 -1.23 -13.04 -11.76
C HIS A 360 -1.13 -13.62 -13.15
N LYS A 361 -0.68 -14.86 -13.24
CA LYS A 361 -0.51 -15.55 -14.53
C LYS A 361 -1.81 -15.63 -15.32
N GLU A 362 -2.88 -16.11 -14.68
CA GLU A 362 -4.21 -16.22 -15.32
C GLU A 362 -4.73 -14.87 -15.79
N PHE A 363 -4.54 -13.80 -15.00
CA PHE A 363 -5.01 -12.47 -15.36
C PHE A 363 -4.22 -11.88 -16.54
N ILE A 364 -2.91 -12.04 -16.56
CA ILE A 364 -2.06 -11.61 -17.70
C ILE A 364 -2.43 -12.39 -18.97
N GLU A 365 -2.60 -13.70 -18.89
CA GLU A 365 -3.02 -14.53 -20.03
C GLU A 365 -4.39 -14.08 -20.57
N MET A 366 -5.35 -13.78 -19.68
CA MET A 366 -6.67 -13.25 -20.06
C MET A 366 -6.55 -11.89 -20.77
N LEU A 367 -5.77 -10.94 -20.22
CA LEU A 367 -5.57 -9.64 -20.83
C LEU A 367 -4.95 -9.74 -22.22
N ASN A 368 -3.94 -10.59 -22.38
CA ASN A 368 -3.31 -10.82 -23.67
C ASN A 368 -4.31 -11.40 -24.69
N SER A 369 -5.09 -12.40 -24.29
CA SER A 369 -6.13 -12.99 -25.13
C SER A 369 -7.18 -11.95 -25.60
N ILE A 370 -7.64 -11.10 -24.68
CA ILE A 370 -8.60 -10.02 -25.00
C ILE A 370 -7.98 -9.01 -25.96
N ASN A 371 -6.70 -8.72 -25.83
CA ASN A 371 -5.97 -7.79 -26.69
C ASN A 371 -5.63 -8.37 -28.06
N GLU A 372 -5.41 -9.66 -28.17
CA GLU A 372 -5.08 -10.34 -29.44
C GLU A 372 -6.31 -10.60 -30.31
N SER A 373 -7.41 -11.07 -29.71
CA SER A 373 -8.56 -11.59 -30.44
C SER A 373 -9.93 -11.14 -29.92
N GLY A 374 -9.98 -10.46 -28.76
CA GLY A 374 -11.21 -10.03 -28.10
C GLY A 374 -11.67 -8.64 -28.51
N PRO A 375 -12.66 -8.07 -27.77
CA PRO A 375 -13.25 -6.77 -28.06
C PRO A 375 -12.26 -5.60 -27.87
N CYS A 376 -11.12 -5.83 -27.23
CA CYS A 376 -10.06 -4.84 -27.00
C CYS A 376 -8.86 -5.07 -27.93
N LYS A 377 -9.03 -5.79 -29.04
CA LYS A 377 -7.94 -6.13 -29.98
C LYS A 377 -7.11 -4.91 -30.38
N GLY A 378 -5.82 -4.93 -30.01
CA GLY A 378 -4.88 -3.87 -30.33
C GLY A 378 -5.11 -2.54 -29.60
N LEU A 379 -5.93 -2.52 -28.54
CA LEU A 379 -6.22 -1.31 -27.75
C LEU A 379 -5.36 -1.20 -26.49
N LEU A 380 -4.74 -2.31 -26.06
CA LEU A 380 -3.92 -2.35 -24.85
C LEU A 380 -2.44 -2.48 -25.21
N ARG A 381 -1.58 -1.86 -24.43
CA ARG A 381 -0.17 -2.23 -24.36
C ARG A 381 -0.05 -3.56 -23.61
N GLU A 382 1.12 -4.17 -23.70
CA GLU A 382 1.48 -5.29 -22.85
C GLU A 382 1.20 -4.92 -21.38
N ALA A 383 0.46 -5.77 -20.68
CA ALA A 383 0.24 -5.58 -19.24
C ALA A 383 1.56 -5.82 -18.51
N ASP A 384 1.87 -4.94 -17.56
CA ASP A 384 3.08 -5.03 -16.73
C ASP A 384 2.69 -5.04 -15.26
N GLY A 385 3.50 -5.65 -14.42
CA GLY A 385 3.19 -5.69 -12.99
C GLY A 385 3.86 -6.85 -12.26
N MET A 386 3.54 -6.96 -10.98
CA MET A 386 4.02 -8.00 -10.09
C MET A 386 2.89 -8.47 -9.17
N GLY A 387 2.63 -9.77 -9.16
CA GLY A 387 1.55 -10.35 -8.35
C GLY A 387 0.18 -9.70 -8.65
N LEU A 388 -0.48 -9.15 -7.65
CA LEU A 388 -1.79 -8.48 -7.80
C LEU A 388 -1.68 -6.99 -8.17
N MET A 389 -0.48 -6.47 -8.35
CA MET A 389 -0.27 -5.11 -8.86
C MET A 389 -0.02 -5.16 -10.37
N ILE A 390 -1.06 -4.93 -11.16
CA ILE A 390 -1.02 -5.04 -12.62
C ILE A 390 -1.48 -3.73 -13.23
N GLY A 391 -0.64 -3.15 -14.09
CA GLY A 391 -0.95 -1.97 -14.89
C GLY A 391 -1.55 -2.39 -16.23
N VAL A 392 -2.75 -1.92 -16.53
CA VAL A 392 -3.40 -2.05 -17.85
C VAL A 392 -3.33 -0.71 -18.54
N ILE A 393 -2.50 -0.59 -19.56
CA ILE A 393 -2.20 0.69 -20.22
C ILE A 393 -2.83 0.69 -21.62
N PRO A 394 -3.73 1.64 -21.93
CA PRO A 394 -4.25 1.83 -23.30
C PRO A 394 -3.13 2.20 -24.27
N LEU A 395 -3.23 1.77 -25.51
CA LEU A 395 -2.18 1.97 -26.53
C LEU A 395 -2.00 3.47 -26.85
N ASP A 396 -3.07 4.25 -26.80
CA ASP A 396 -3.05 5.70 -27.09
C ASP A 396 -2.53 6.53 -25.89
N GLY A 397 -2.29 5.90 -24.73
CA GLY A 397 -1.64 6.51 -23.56
C GLY A 397 -2.35 7.72 -22.98
N SER A 398 -3.57 8.07 -23.45
CA SER A 398 -4.24 9.27 -22.98
C SER A 398 -4.90 9.05 -21.62
N LYS A 399 -4.33 9.67 -20.57
CA LYS A 399 -4.96 9.77 -19.24
C LYS A 399 -6.37 10.32 -19.34
N GLU A 400 -6.63 11.24 -20.27
CA GLU A 400 -7.94 11.89 -20.48
C GLU A 400 -9.01 10.90 -20.93
N LYS A 401 -8.70 9.98 -21.85
CA LYS A 401 -9.65 8.95 -22.28
C LYS A 401 -9.97 7.95 -21.17
N MET A 402 -8.98 7.54 -20.39
CA MET A 402 -9.22 6.67 -19.23
C MET A 402 -10.08 7.37 -18.18
N MET A 403 -9.83 8.65 -17.91
CA MET A 403 -10.65 9.42 -16.98
C MET A 403 -12.08 9.62 -17.48
N LEU A 404 -12.29 9.75 -18.80
CA LEU A 404 -13.63 9.82 -19.40
C LEU A 404 -14.38 8.48 -19.33
N LEU A 405 -13.68 7.35 -19.52
CA LEU A 405 -14.25 6.01 -19.36
C LEU A 405 -14.63 5.72 -17.90
N ASN A 406 -13.83 6.18 -16.95
CA ASN A 406 -14.12 6.03 -15.51
C ASN A 406 -15.26 6.94 -15.01
N LYS A 407 -15.64 7.96 -15.77
CA LYS A 407 -16.77 8.86 -15.44
C LYS A 407 -18.11 8.41 -16.04
N LYS A 408 -18.12 7.46 -16.96
CA LYS A 408 -19.31 6.83 -17.53
C LYS A 408 -19.67 5.55 -16.80
#